data_31c315e1db31d5ecd08f959c5c81fd23
#
_entry.id   31c315e1db31d5ecd08f959c5c81fd23
#
_cell.length_a   1.000
_cell.length_b   1.000
_cell.length_c   1.000
_cell.angle_alpha   90.00
_cell.angle_beta   90.00
_cell.angle_gamma   90.00
#
_symmetry.space_group_name_H-M   'P 1'
#
loop_
_entity.id
_entity.type
_entity.pdbx_description
1 polymer ?
#
loop_
_entity_poly.entity_id
_entity_poly.type
_entity_poly.pdbx_seq_one_letter_code
_entity_poly.pdbx_strand_id
1 'polypeptide(L)'
;MKNIFSASSSATSLFSCFVRHWKQLLAAIVILSAIVFAGHKLYLFYPYLNLPHVTAADLDALDLDGYDKVMFVAHPDDDLLWGGRHLIEDDYLVVCMTRGNDPVRSAEFKSVMEATGDKYLILSYPDKIGKDRSSWNYWKKDMESDIATVLNYKAWKQVATHNADGEYGHHHHQMTHQLVEEAYKETNCGAAFYSFG
;
A
#
# COMPACT_ATOMS: atom_id res chain seq x y z
N MET A 1 40.84 -61.88 -33.37
CA MET A 1 39.77 -60.86 -33.46
C MET A 1 38.93 -60.92 -32.16
N LYS A 2 39.41 -60.31 -31.12
CA LYS A 2 38.61 -60.12 -29.86
C LYS A 2 39.11 -58.83 -29.25
N ASN A 3 38.19 -57.91 -28.85
CA ASN A 3 38.39 -56.68 -28.09
C ASN A 3 38.21 -55.34 -28.81
N ILE A 4 37.21 -55.20 -29.71
CA ILE A 4 36.77 -53.86 -30.16
C ILE A 4 35.40 -53.49 -29.59
N PHE A 5 34.61 -54.40 -29.03
CA PHE A 5 33.24 -54.15 -28.53
C PHE A 5 33.13 -53.74 -27.04
N SER A 6 34.22 -53.77 -26.28
CA SER A 6 34.16 -53.44 -24.85
C SER A 6 34.31 -51.96 -24.49
N ALA A 7 34.93 -51.17 -25.36
CA ALA A 7 35.17 -49.75 -25.11
C ALA A 7 33.94 -48.82 -25.33
N SER A 8 33.00 -49.25 -26.16
CA SER A 8 31.80 -48.47 -26.51
C SER A 8 30.76 -48.39 -25.38
N SER A 9 30.66 -49.49 -24.62
CA SER A 9 29.68 -49.61 -23.50
C SER A 9 30.04 -48.75 -22.28
N SER A 10 31.33 -48.56 -22.00
CA SER A 10 31.78 -47.73 -20.87
C SER A 10 31.67 -46.20 -21.15
N ALA A 11 31.93 -45.79 -22.39
CA ALA A 11 31.81 -44.38 -22.79
C ALA A 11 30.35 -43.87 -22.76
N THR A 12 29.41 -44.71 -23.22
CA THR A 12 27.98 -44.38 -23.16
C THR A 12 27.44 -44.34 -21.70
N SER A 13 27.93 -45.20 -20.81
CA SER A 13 27.62 -45.16 -19.41
C SER A 13 28.14 -43.91 -18.70
N LEU A 14 29.37 -43.52 -18.97
CA LEU A 14 29.98 -42.31 -18.43
C LEU A 14 29.27 -41.02 -18.93
N PHE A 15 28.92 -40.98 -20.20
CA PHE A 15 28.19 -39.89 -20.80
C PHE A 15 26.78 -39.75 -20.20
N SER A 16 26.05 -40.85 -20.02
CA SER A 16 24.72 -40.84 -19.43
C SER A 16 24.77 -40.46 -17.93
N CYS A 17 25.79 -40.86 -17.21
CA CYS A 17 26.05 -40.45 -15.83
C CYS A 17 26.32 -38.91 -15.74
N PHE A 18 27.18 -38.38 -16.61
CA PHE A 18 27.49 -36.94 -16.72
C PHE A 18 26.24 -36.13 -17.02
N VAL A 19 25.44 -36.53 -18.02
CA VAL A 19 24.19 -35.84 -18.38
C VAL A 19 23.19 -35.84 -17.23
N ARG A 20 23.10 -36.93 -16.48
CA ARG A 20 22.24 -37.03 -15.30
C ARG A 20 22.66 -36.03 -14.20
N HIS A 21 23.94 -36.02 -13.84
CA HIS A 21 24.46 -35.09 -12.83
C HIS A 21 24.33 -33.63 -13.26
N TRP A 22 24.56 -33.33 -14.55
CA TRP A 22 24.35 -31.99 -15.10
C TRP A 22 22.89 -31.52 -14.99
N LYS A 23 21.94 -32.40 -15.31
CA LYS A 23 20.50 -32.11 -15.15
C LYS A 23 20.13 -31.90 -13.67
N GLN A 24 20.68 -32.69 -12.76
CA GLN A 24 20.47 -32.50 -11.33
C GLN A 24 21.04 -31.18 -10.82
N LEU A 25 22.22 -30.81 -11.28
CA LEU A 25 22.84 -29.52 -10.93
C LEU A 25 22.01 -28.35 -11.44
N LEU A 26 21.55 -28.39 -12.68
CA LEU A 26 20.66 -27.35 -13.24
C LEU A 26 19.35 -27.27 -12.47
N ALA A 27 18.74 -28.40 -12.14
CA ALA A 27 17.53 -28.40 -11.33
C ALA A 27 17.76 -27.80 -9.93
N ALA A 28 18.88 -28.11 -9.28
CA ALA A 28 19.25 -27.53 -7.99
C ALA A 28 19.46 -26.02 -8.07
N ILE A 29 20.10 -25.52 -9.12
CA ILE A 29 20.28 -24.09 -9.35
C ILE A 29 18.94 -23.38 -9.54
N VAL A 30 18.03 -23.95 -10.33
CA VAL A 30 16.69 -23.38 -10.55
C VAL A 30 15.91 -23.32 -9.25
N ILE A 31 15.93 -24.42 -8.46
CA ILE A 31 15.24 -24.46 -7.16
C ILE A 31 15.83 -23.40 -6.20
N LEU A 32 17.14 -23.33 -6.08
CA LEU A 32 17.80 -22.36 -5.23
C LEU A 32 17.46 -20.91 -5.65
N SER A 33 17.48 -20.64 -6.96
CA SER A 33 17.10 -19.33 -7.51
C SER A 33 15.65 -18.98 -7.17
N ALA A 34 14.74 -19.93 -7.26
CA ALA A 34 13.33 -19.75 -6.89
C ALA A 34 13.16 -19.48 -5.39
N ILE A 35 13.90 -20.18 -4.53
CA ILE A 35 13.89 -19.96 -3.08
C ILE A 35 14.41 -18.55 -2.74
N VAL A 36 15.52 -18.14 -3.34
CA VAL A 36 16.10 -16.80 -3.12
C VAL A 36 15.12 -15.72 -3.60
N PHE A 37 14.50 -15.92 -4.77
CA PHE A 37 13.51 -14.99 -5.30
C PHE A 37 12.28 -14.88 -4.37
N ALA A 38 11.73 -16.01 -3.94
CA ALA A 38 10.59 -16.04 -3.01
C ALA A 38 10.93 -15.37 -1.66
N GLY A 39 12.12 -15.68 -1.12
CA GLY A 39 12.61 -15.07 0.11
C GLY A 39 12.78 -13.56 -0.01
N HIS A 40 13.29 -13.08 -1.15
CA HIS A 40 13.40 -11.65 -1.42
C HIS A 40 12.03 -10.96 -1.50
N LYS A 41 11.06 -11.57 -2.19
CA LYS A 41 9.68 -11.04 -2.25
C LYS A 41 9.04 -10.99 -0.86
N LEU A 42 9.20 -12.05 -0.06
CA LEU A 42 8.71 -12.08 1.32
C LEU A 42 9.37 -11.00 2.20
N TYR A 43 10.67 -10.81 2.07
CA TYR A 43 11.40 -9.76 2.78
C TYR A 43 10.86 -8.36 2.47
N LEU A 44 10.57 -8.06 1.20
CA LEU A 44 9.98 -6.77 0.78
C LEU A 44 8.53 -6.60 1.27
N PHE A 45 7.78 -7.67 1.40
CA PHE A 45 6.39 -7.66 1.84
C PHE A 45 6.24 -7.64 3.37
N TYR A 46 7.22 -8.21 4.08
CA TYR A 46 7.19 -8.44 5.52
C TYR A 46 6.84 -7.19 6.37
N PRO A 47 7.36 -5.98 6.08
CA PRO A 47 7.05 -4.76 6.86
C PRO A 47 5.56 -4.37 6.83
N TYR A 48 4.79 -4.91 5.89
CA TYR A 48 3.38 -4.56 5.67
C TYR A 48 2.40 -5.64 6.10
N LEU A 49 2.88 -6.74 6.75
CA LEU A 49 2.01 -7.84 7.17
C LEU A 49 1.11 -7.50 8.37
N ASN A 50 1.61 -6.65 9.27
CA ASN A 50 0.92 -6.28 10.52
C ASN A 50 1.01 -4.76 10.68
N LEU A 51 0.24 -4.03 9.88
CA LEU A 51 0.14 -2.59 10.01
C LEU A 51 -0.74 -2.23 11.21
N PRO A 52 -0.43 -1.14 11.92
CA PRO A 52 -1.33 -0.61 12.93
C PRO A 52 -2.61 -0.09 12.28
N HIS A 53 -3.74 -0.34 12.92
CA HIS A 53 -5.05 0.15 12.50
C HIS A 53 -5.43 1.41 13.25
N VAL A 54 -6.28 2.23 12.63
CA VAL A 54 -6.88 3.41 13.27
C VAL A 54 -7.84 2.96 14.37
N THR A 55 -7.69 3.53 15.54
CA THR A 55 -8.56 3.28 16.69
C THR A 55 -9.25 4.57 17.15
N ALA A 56 -10.33 4.44 17.92
CA ALA A 56 -10.96 5.60 18.54
C ALA A 56 -9.99 6.37 19.46
N ALA A 57 -9.06 5.67 20.12
CA ALA A 57 -8.06 6.30 20.98
C ALA A 57 -7.07 7.18 20.18
N ASP A 58 -6.73 6.80 18.94
CA ASP A 58 -5.90 7.64 18.07
C ASP A 58 -6.62 8.93 17.70
N LEU A 59 -7.94 8.85 17.44
CA LEU A 59 -8.79 10.00 17.14
C LEU A 59 -9.03 10.88 18.36
N ASP A 60 -9.25 10.29 19.54
CA ASP A 60 -9.37 11.02 20.81
C ASP A 60 -8.11 11.84 21.13
N ALA A 61 -6.94 11.29 20.80
CA ALA A 61 -5.65 11.95 21.03
C ALA A 61 -5.40 13.18 20.13
N LEU A 62 -6.15 13.34 19.03
CA LEU A 62 -6.00 14.47 18.12
C LEU A 62 -6.72 15.74 18.57
N ASP A 63 -7.63 15.66 19.55
CA ASP A 63 -8.48 16.76 19.96
C ASP A 63 -9.19 17.41 18.76
N LEU A 64 -10.23 16.71 18.27
CA LEU A 64 -10.98 17.08 17.07
C LEU A 64 -12.16 18.03 17.36
N ASP A 65 -12.11 18.77 18.46
CA ASP A 65 -13.11 19.80 18.75
C ASP A 65 -12.97 20.94 17.74
N GLY A 66 -14.08 21.28 17.07
CA GLY A 66 -14.07 22.26 15.98
C GLY A 66 -13.76 21.71 14.59
N TYR A 67 -13.18 20.53 14.49
CA TYR A 67 -12.89 19.87 13.20
C TYR A 67 -14.10 19.01 12.80
N ASP A 68 -14.91 19.49 11.88
CA ASP A 68 -16.11 18.78 11.40
C ASP A 68 -16.02 18.29 9.94
N LYS A 69 -14.83 18.39 9.37
CA LYS A 69 -14.52 17.95 8.00
C LYS A 69 -13.38 16.96 8.00
N VAL A 70 -13.47 15.95 7.15
CA VAL A 70 -12.42 14.94 6.97
C VAL A 70 -12.02 14.84 5.51
N MET A 71 -10.72 14.69 5.25
CA MET A 71 -10.15 14.52 3.93
C MET A 71 -9.31 13.25 3.88
N PHE A 72 -9.51 12.43 2.86
CA PHE A 72 -8.72 11.22 2.63
C PHE A 72 -7.87 11.40 1.37
N VAL A 73 -6.55 11.21 1.52
CA VAL A 73 -5.58 11.31 0.41
C VAL A 73 -4.72 10.06 0.33
N ALA A 74 -4.25 9.73 -0.86
CA ALA A 74 -3.46 8.52 -1.10
C ALA A 74 -2.01 8.67 -0.60
N HIS A 75 -1.35 9.81 -0.88
CA HIS A 75 0.06 10.04 -0.60
C HIS A 75 0.32 11.40 0.05
N PRO A 76 1.47 11.55 0.73
CA PRO A 76 1.90 12.85 1.28
C PRO A 76 2.36 13.80 0.16
N ASP A 77 1.51 14.61 -0.36
CA ASP A 77 1.57 15.70 -1.34
C ASP A 77 0.20 15.92 -1.97
N ASP A 78 -0.64 14.91 -2.01
CA ASP A 78 -1.99 15.01 -2.56
C ASP A 78 -2.88 15.99 -1.79
N ASP A 79 -2.65 16.08 -0.47
CA ASP A 79 -3.29 17.04 0.43
C ASP A 79 -3.09 18.47 -0.05
N LEU A 80 -1.89 18.81 -0.50
CA LEU A 80 -1.56 20.15 -0.99
C LEU A 80 -1.88 20.31 -2.48
N LEU A 81 -1.56 19.31 -3.30
CA LEU A 81 -1.76 19.39 -4.75
C LEU A 81 -3.24 19.47 -5.16
N TRP A 82 -4.11 18.72 -4.48
CA TRP A 82 -5.51 18.58 -4.81
C TRP A 82 -6.43 19.19 -3.75
N GLY A 83 -6.06 19.06 -2.48
CA GLY A 83 -6.80 19.57 -1.32
C GLY A 83 -6.36 20.94 -0.82
N GLY A 84 -5.25 21.50 -1.27
CA GLY A 84 -4.59 22.66 -0.64
C GLY A 84 -5.47 23.91 -0.49
N ARG A 85 -6.37 24.17 -1.43
CA ARG A 85 -7.34 25.26 -1.28
C ARG A 85 -8.29 25.00 -0.11
N HIS A 86 -8.74 23.77 0.06
CA HIS A 86 -9.63 23.38 1.15
C HIS A 86 -8.96 23.55 2.51
N LEU A 87 -7.67 23.15 2.63
CA LEU A 87 -6.89 23.28 3.87
C LEU A 87 -6.57 24.73 4.26
N ILE A 88 -6.59 25.66 3.29
CA ILE A 88 -6.41 27.10 3.56
C ILE A 88 -7.73 27.76 3.99
N GLU A 89 -8.87 27.28 3.46
CA GLU A 89 -10.18 27.89 3.69
C GLU A 89 -10.90 27.32 4.94
N ASP A 90 -10.58 26.09 5.35
CA ASP A 90 -11.31 25.35 6.39
C ASP A 90 -10.38 24.40 7.15
N ASP A 91 -10.78 24.03 8.38
CA ASP A 91 -10.06 23.07 9.23
C ASP A 91 -10.51 21.63 8.96
N TYR A 92 -9.55 20.74 8.71
CA TYR A 92 -9.78 19.32 8.40
C TYR A 92 -9.05 18.36 9.35
N LEU A 93 -9.62 17.17 9.51
CA LEU A 93 -8.81 15.98 9.77
C LEU A 93 -8.36 15.40 8.43
N VAL A 94 -7.05 15.39 8.15
CA VAL A 94 -6.50 14.81 6.93
C VAL A 94 -5.95 13.42 7.20
N VAL A 95 -6.46 12.41 6.50
CA VAL A 95 -6.03 11.01 6.61
C VAL A 95 -5.26 10.63 5.35
N CYS A 96 -3.95 10.49 5.46
CA CYS A 96 -3.10 10.02 4.37
C CYS A 96 -2.91 8.50 4.46
N MET A 97 -3.20 7.78 3.38
CA MET A 97 -3.24 6.32 3.38
C MET A 97 -1.85 5.67 3.39
N THR A 98 -0.82 6.34 2.90
CA THR A 98 0.51 5.75 2.72
C THR A 98 1.64 6.52 3.37
N ARG A 99 2.83 5.90 3.43
CA ARG A 99 4.10 6.55 3.79
C ARG A 99 4.27 6.97 5.26
N GLY A 100 3.41 6.56 6.18
CA GLY A 100 3.60 6.84 7.60
C GLY A 100 4.90 6.23 8.17
N ASN A 101 5.40 5.18 7.57
CA ASN A 101 6.69 4.55 7.90
C ASN A 101 7.90 5.14 7.14
N ASP A 102 7.71 6.14 6.30
CA ASP A 102 8.78 6.87 5.60
C ASP A 102 9.05 8.18 6.36
N PRO A 103 10.20 8.32 7.06
CA PRO A 103 10.44 9.46 7.93
C PRO A 103 10.56 10.79 7.18
N VAL A 104 10.94 10.76 5.90
CA VAL A 104 11.03 11.98 5.07
C VAL A 104 9.63 12.41 4.63
N ARG A 105 8.87 11.50 4.03
CA ARG A 105 7.52 11.81 3.53
C ARG A 105 6.53 12.16 4.65
N SER A 106 6.61 11.45 5.78
CA SER A 106 5.78 11.76 6.93
C SER A 106 6.12 13.13 7.56
N ALA A 107 7.41 13.52 7.55
CA ALA A 107 7.81 14.85 8.04
C ALA A 107 7.35 15.97 7.09
N GLU A 108 7.40 15.76 5.78
CA GLU A 108 6.87 16.69 4.78
C GLU A 108 5.36 16.90 4.98
N PHE A 109 4.61 15.81 5.07
CA PHE A 109 3.17 15.84 5.31
C PHE A 109 2.82 16.58 6.63
N LYS A 110 3.50 16.21 7.71
CA LYS A 110 3.34 16.88 9.00
C LYS A 110 3.58 18.39 8.90
N SER A 111 4.61 18.80 8.18
CA SER A 111 4.95 20.24 8.03
C SER A 111 3.84 21.02 7.30
N VAL A 112 3.15 20.40 6.34
CA VAL A 112 1.98 21.01 5.69
C VAL A 112 0.84 21.16 6.69
N MET A 113 0.50 20.09 7.42
CA MET A 113 -0.59 20.12 8.42
C MET A 113 -0.32 21.15 9.53
N GLU A 114 0.92 21.26 10.00
CA GLU A 114 1.31 22.29 10.97
C GLU A 114 1.20 23.72 10.40
N ALA A 115 1.47 23.90 9.12
CA ALA A 115 1.39 25.20 8.46
C ALA A 115 -0.07 25.65 8.18
N THR A 116 -0.97 24.70 7.91
CA THR A 116 -2.39 24.96 7.66
C THR A 116 -3.22 24.94 8.94
N GLY A 117 -2.73 24.32 10.02
CA GLY A 117 -3.44 24.15 11.28
C GLY A 117 -4.31 22.90 11.34
N ASP A 118 -4.23 22.05 10.34
CA ASP A 118 -5.02 20.83 10.24
C ASP A 118 -4.56 19.71 11.18
N LYS A 119 -5.50 18.85 11.54
CA LYS A 119 -5.20 17.60 12.25
C LYS A 119 -4.94 16.51 11.23
N TYR A 120 -4.15 15.48 11.60
CA TYR A 120 -3.83 14.44 10.65
C TYR A 120 -3.61 13.06 11.25
N LEU A 121 -3.88 12.07 10.43
CA LEU A 121 -3.39 10.70 10.56
C LEU A 121 -2.59 10.35 9.29
N ILE A 122 -1.45 9.70 9.44
CA ILE A 122 -0.70 9.17 8.31
C ILE A 122 -0.51 7.67 8.49
N LEU A 123 -1.13 6.89 7.62
CA LEU A 123 -1.11 5.45 7.65
C LEU A 123 0.11 4.91 6.88
N SER A 124 0.39 3.64 7.05
CA SER A 124 1.58 3.01 6.47
C SER A 124 1.27 1.95 5.43
N TYR A 125 0.12 2.03 4.76
CA TYR A 125 -0.15 1.13 3.64
C TYR A 125 0.89 1.30 2.55
N PRO A 126 1.30 0.22 1.86
CA PRO A 126 2.42 0.30 0.93
C PRO A 126 2.05 1.10 -0.33
N ASP A 127 2.75 2.21 -0.59
CA ASP A 127 2.74 2.83 -1.91
C ASP A 127 3.42 1.90 -2.93
N LYS A 128 4.60 1.38 -2.57
CA LYS A 128 5.37 0.45 -3.39
C LYS A 128 5.88 -0.72 -2.57
N ILE A 129 5.99 -1.89 -3.20
CA ILE A 129 6.69 -3.06 -2.67
C ILE A 129 7.90 -3.31 -3.58
N GLY A 130 9.08 -2.94 -3.11
CA GLY A 130 10.27 -2.84 -3.94
C GLY A 130 10.14 -1.71 -4.96
N LYS A 131 10.13 -2.05 -6.27
CA LYS A 131 9.98 -1.07 -7.36
C LYS A 131 8.55 -0.98 -7.87
N ASP A 132 7.72 -1.95 -7.55
CA ASP A 132 6.38 -2.09 -8.09
C ASP A 132 5.37 -1.34 -7.21
N ARG A 133 4.45 -0.59 -7.84
CA ARG A 133 3.31 0.02 -7.15
C ARG A 133 2.43 -1.07 -6.55
N SER A 134 2.01 -0.88 -5.31
CA SER A 134 1.11 -1.80 -4.64
C SER A 134 -0.29 -1.77 -5.28
N SER A 135 -0.92 -2.93 -5.43
CA SER A 135 -2.32 -2.99 -5.86
C SER A 135 -3.32 -2.81 -4.73
N TRP A 136 -2.88 -2.78 -3.48
CA TRP A 136 -3.67 -2.75 -2.25
C TRP A 136 -4.67 -3.90 -2.05
N ASN A 137 -4.77 -4.86 -2.96
CA ASN A 137 -5.73 -5.96 -2.87
C ASN A 137 -5.64 -6.75 -1.56
N TYR A 138 -4.44 -6.91 -1.01
CA TYR A 138 -4.23 -7.60 0.26
C TYR A 138 -4.77 -6.82 1.45
N TRP A 139 -4.64 -5.49 1.43
CA TRP A 139 -5.01 -4.59 2.54
C TRP A 139 -6.37 -3.93 2.36
N LYS A 140 -7.11 -4.24 1.29
CA LYS A 140 -8.37 -3.56 0.96
C LYS A 140 -9.33 -3.52 2.16
N LYS A 141 -9.54 -4.66 2.83
CA LYS A 141 -10.43 -4.75 3.99
C LYS A 141 -9.94 -3.98 5.21
N ASP A 142 -8.64 -3.95 5.41
CA ASP A 142 -8.02 -3.20 6.51
C ASP A 142 -8.19 -1.70 6.28
N MET A 143 -7.97 -1.23 5.05
CA MET A 143 -8.18 0.15 4.64
C MET A 143 -9.65 0.57 4.77
N GLU A 144 -10.59 -0.27 4.32
CA GLU A 144 -12.04 -0.06 4.49
C GLU A 144 -12.39 0.08 5.98
N SER A 145 -11.84 -0.79 6.83
CA SER A 145 -12.06 -0.73 8.28
C SER A 145 -11.51 0.53 8.92
N ASP A 146 -10.31 0.96 8.53
CA ASP A 146 -9.70 2.19 9.06
C ASP A 146 -10.50 3.43 8.63
N ILE A 147 -10.90 3.50 7.36
CA ILE A 147 -11.75 4.58 6.85
C ILE A 147 -13.11 4.60 7.57
N ALA A 148 -13.74 3.44 7.75
CA ALA A 148 -15.02 3.33 8.46
C ALA A 148 -14.89 3.74 9.94
N THR A 149 -13.77 3.44 10.59
CA THR A 149 -13.47 3.88 11.96
C THR A 149 -13.45 5.40 12.05
N VAL A 150 -12.79 6.07 11.11
CA VAL A 150 -12.77 7.54 11.03
C VAL A 150 -14.17 8.11 10.75
N LEU A 151 -14.89 7.56 9.76
CA LEU A 151 -16.21 8.06 9.38
C LEU A 151 -17.27 7.88 10.49
N ASN A 152 -17.17 6.81 11.29
CA ASN A 152 -18.07 6.56 12.43
C ASN A 152 -17.69 7.31 13.71
N TYR A 153 -16.52 7.94 13.79
CA TYR A 153 -16.02 8.54 15.01
C TYR A 153 -16.88 9.71 15.50
N LYS A 154 -17.35 10.55 14.59
CA LYS A 154 -18.23 11.68 14.90
C LYS A 154 -19.15 12.01 13.72
N ALA A 155 -20.11 12.90 13.94
CA ALA A 155 -20.94 13.43 12.86
C ALA A 155 -20.12 14.46 12.03
N TRP A 156 -19.55 13.99 10.94
CA TRP A 156 -18.84 14.85 9.99
C TRP A 156 -19.83 15.68 9.17
N LYS A 157 -19.49 16.92 8.85
CA LYS A 157 -20.25 17.76 7.91
C LYS A 157 -19.81 17.54 6.47
N GLN A 158 -18.53 17.22 6.27
CA GLN A 158 -17.95 17.05 4.94
C GLN A 158 -16.93 15.92 4.93
N VAL A 159 -16.97 15.14 3.85
CA VAL A 159 -15.95 14.16 3.47
C VAL A 159 -15.40 14.57 2.13
N ALA A 160 -14.10 14.75 2.01
CA ALA A 160 -13.39 15.06 0.76
C ALA A 160 -12.39 13.95 0.43
N THR A 161 -12.23 13.63 -0.83
CA THR A 161 -11.26 12.65 -1.31
C THR A 161 -10.93 12.83 -2.79
N HIS A 162 -10.05 12.01 -3.34
CA HIS A 162 -9.75 11.95 -4.76
C HIS A 162 -10.99 11.78 -5.62
N ASN A 163 -10.91 12.13 -6.91
CA ASN A 163 -12.00 11.84 -7.84
C ASN A 163 -11.93 10.40 -8.39
N ALA A 164 -13.03 9.92 -8.97
CA ALA A 164 -13.15 8.55 -9.46
C ALA A 164 -12.16 8.23 -10.61
N ASP A 165 -11.74 9.24 -11.38
CA ASP A 165 -10.78 9.09 -12.47
C ASP A 165 -9.34 9.16 -11.97
N GLY A 166 -9.11 9.50 -10.68
CA GLY A 166 -7.80 9.61 -10.04
C GLY A 166 -6.98 10.77 -10.56
N GLU A 167 -7.62 11.92 -10.81
CA GLU A 167 -7.13 13.20 -11.34
C GLU A 167 -6.46 13.04 -12.73
N TYR A 168 -5.38 12.30 -12.81
CA TYR A 168 -4.67 11.99 -14.06
C TYR A 168 -4.56 10.48 -14.33
N GLY A 169 -5.46 9.68 -13.74
CA GLY A 169 -5.49 8.22 -13.89
C GLY A 169 -4.58 7.49 -12.87
N HIS A 170 -4.25 8.14 -11.74
CA HIS A 170 -3.41 7.49 -10.73
C HIS A 170 -4.19 6.40 -9.98
N HIS A 171 -3.68 5.17 -10.06
CA HIS A 171 -4.37 3.99 -9.52
C HIS A 171 -4.71 4.11 -8.02
N HIS A 172 -3.79 4.60 -7.19
CA HIS A 172 -4.08 4.77 -5.75
C HIS A 172 -5.12 5.85 -5.47
N HIS A 173 -5.20 6.92 -6.28
CA HIS A 173 -6.25 7.93 -6.14
C HIS A 173 -7.62 7.33 -6.44
N GLN A 174 -7.72 6.58 -7.55
CA GLN A 174 -8.96 5.84 -7.90
C GLN A 174 -9.37 4.88 -6.79
N MET A 175 -8.41 4.13 -6.24
CA MET A 175 -8.67 3.21 -5.12
C MET A 175 -9.06 3.93 -3.84
N THR A 176 -8.41 5.05 -3.50
CA THR A 176 -8.77 5.86 -2.32
C THR A 176 -10.20 6.38 -2.48
N HIS A 177 -10.56 6.94 -3.64
CA HIS A 177 -11.94 7.34 -3.92
C HIS A 177 -12.92 6.20 -3.70
N GLN A 178 -12.67 5.03 -4.33
CA GLN A 178 -13.55 3.88 -4.23
C GLN A 178 -13.73 3.41 -2.78
N LEU A 179 -12.64 3.28 -2.02
CA LEU A 179 -12.66 2.82 -0.64
C LEU A 179 -13.43 3.79 0.27
N VAL A 180 -13.21 5.10 0.08
CA VAL A 180 -13.89 6.13 0.86
C VAL A 180 -15.38 6.18 0.49
N GLU A 181 -15.74 6.08 -0.78
CA GLU A 181 -17.13 6.05 -1.24
C GLU A 181 -17.88 4.80 -0.74
N GLU A 182 -17.24 3.62 -0.77
CA GLU A 182 -17.79 2.36 -0.24
C GLU A 182 -18.03 2.49 1.27
N ALA A 183 -17.01 2.92 2.05
CA ALA A 183 -17.16 3.10 3.50
C ALA A 183 -18.17 4.20 3.86
N TYR A 184 -18.24 5.29 3.09
CA TYR A 184 -19.23 6.36 3.28
C TYR A 184 -20.66 5.82 3.14
N LYS A 185 -20.92 4.97 2.14
CA LYS A 185 -22.24 4.35 1.94
C LYS A 185 -22.56 3.35 3.05
N GLU A 186 -21.60 2.52 3.44
CA GLU A 186 -21.80 1.47 4.45
C GLU A 186 -22.03 2.04 5.86
N THR A 187 -21.34 3.13 6.23
CA THR A 187 -21.50 3.79 7.53
C THR A 187 -22.73 4.68 7.59
N ASN A 188 -23.46 4.86 6.48
CA ASN A 188 -24.54 5.84 6.36
C ASN A 188 -24.10 7.24 6.81
N CYS A 189 -22.88 7.63 6.49
CA CYS A 189 -22.32 8.93 6.84
C CYS A 189 -23.17 10.04 6.22
N GLY A 190 -23.78 10.88 7.04
CA GLY A 190 -24.68 11.95 6.60
C GLY A 190 -23.98 13.22 6.13
N ALA A 191 -22.65 13.20 6.01
CA ALA A 191 -21.84 14.33 5.55
C ALA A 191 -22.07 14.66 4.06
N ALA A 192 -21.75 15.87 3.64
CA ALA A 192 -21.62 16.17 2.21
C ALA A 192 -20.37 15.49 1.65
N PHE A 193 -20.47 14.80 0.53
CA PHE A 193 -19.36 14.09 -0.12
C PHE A 193 -18.81 14.90 -1.29
N TYR A 194 -17.49 15.15 -1.29
CA TYR A 194 -16.79 15.90 -2.33
C TYR A 194 -15.62 15.10 -2.88
N SER A 195 -15.36 15.24 -4.16
CA SER A 195 -14.14 14.76 -4.80
C SER A 195 -13.33 15.92 -5.37
N PHE A 196 -12.02 15.78 -5.38
CA PHE A 196 -11.13 16.74 -6.04
C PHE A 196 -11.44 16.77 -7.55
N GLY A 197 -11.29 17.92 -8.19
CA GLY A 197 -11.66 18.05 -9.59
C GLY A 197 -10.82 19.03 -10.35
#